data_4b2e51569b1b6c79f01b937d9db59978
#
_entry.id   4b2e51569b1b6c79f01b937d9db59978
#
_cell.length_a   1.000
_cell.length_b   1.000
_cell.length_c   1.000
_cell.angle_alpha   90.00
_cell.angle_beta   90.00
_cell.angle_gamma   90.00
#
_symmetry.space_group_name_H-M   'P 1'
#
loop_
_entity.id
_entity.type
_entity.pdbx_description
1 polymer ?
#
loop_
_entity_poly.entity_id
_entity_poly.type
_entity_poly.pdbx_seq_one_letter_code
_entity_poly.pdbx_strand_id
1 'polypeptide(L)'
;MEQLVRLGDVCTVVSGSTPKTSVDEYWNGDVKWITPAELDADSYYIHDSVKHITELGRTKTGLSYMPVGTVILSSRAPIGKTAILGCEMCCNQGFKNLICTDRIFNEYLYHFLRAKTNYLNSLGRGATFKELSKGIVENVLIPLPAIEEQHHIADLFASVEELIQTKKQQLDLFDELVKSRFIELFGDQETNPYNLNVGKLSDVAEIYLGLTHTPTYVEQGKPFLSVRDISSGVIDFSNCHYITEEEFCSLPNGARPRIGDMLFCRVGTIGKPVIIPENTPEFGTFVSVGYLRRKANVNNYYLKSWMENDFFMRQVYDNVAGASQINLNTGWLKNFRILIPSMEQQNQFATFVEQTDKSKLAVQQSITELEELKKSLMQKYFG
;
A
#
# COMPACT_ATOMS: atom_id res chain seq x y z
N MET A 1 24.90 -15.85 27.14
CA MET A 1 24.57 -14.44 26.78
C MET A 1 25.49 -14.08 25.60
N GLU A 2 24.89 -13.69 24.48
CA GLU A 2 25.65 -13.27 23.33
C GLU A 2 26.45 -12.00 23.66
N GLN A 3 27.66 -11.91 23.11
CA GLN A 3 28.53 -10.77 23.35
C GLN A 3 27.96 -9.53 22.62
N LEU A 4 27.61 -8.48 23.35
CA LEU A 4 27.26 -7.20 22.76
C LEU A 4 28.55 -6.44 22.36
N VAL A 5 28.61 -5.99 21.12
CA VAL A 5 29.72 -5.19 20.59
C VAL A 5 29.19 -3.89 19.97
N ARG A 6 30.02 -2.86 19.86
CA ARG A 6 29.64 -1.62 19.18
C ARG A 6 29.70 -1.80 17.67
N LEU A 7 28.81 -1.18 16.92
CA LEU A 7 28.87 -1.20 15.46
C LEU A 7 30.22 -0.69 14.92
N GLY A 8 30.81 0.30 15.57
CA GLY A 8 32.13 0.82 15.20
C GLY A 8 33.30 -0.17 15.40
N ASP A 9 33.09 -1.27 16.16
CA ASP A 9 34.12 -2.32 16.36
C ASP A 9 34.04 -3.42 15.28
N VAL A 10 32.95 -3.44 14.49
CA VAL A 10 32.67 -4.45 13.44
C VAL A 10 32.35 -3.85 12.08
N CYS A 11 32.21 -2.53 12.00
CA CYS A 11 31.94 -1.80 10.76
C CYS A 11 32.76 -0.52 10.70
N THR A 12 33.18 -0.16 9.48
CA THR A 12 33.65 1.21 9.22
C THR A 12 32.47 2.08 8.84
N VAL A 13 32.13 3.09 9.66
CA VAL A 13 31.03 4.00 9.40
C VAL A 13 31.50 5.21 8.60
N VAL A 14 30.92 5.42 7.42
CA VAL A 14 31.22 6.53 6.49
C VAL A 14 29.98 7.37 6.28
N SER A 15 30.08 8.70 6.48
CA SER A 15 28.97 9.61 6.15
C SER A 15 28.94 9.90 4.66
N GLY A 16 27.76 9.91 4.07
CA GLY A 16 27.57 10.40 2.72
C GLY A 16 27.73 11.93 2.61
N SER A 17 27.70 12.44 1.39
CA SER A 17 27.78 13.88 1.10
C SER A 17 26.93 14.24 -0.14
N THR A 18 26.72 15.54 -0.36
CA THR A 18 25.95 16.04 -1.52
C THR A 18 26.78 17.04 -2.31
N PRO A 19 26.97 16.82 -3.62
CA PRO A 19 27.55 17.82 -4.49
C PRO A 19 26.73 19.11 -4.49
N LYS A 20 27.41 20.25 -4.73
CA LYS A 20 26.71 21.56 -4.82
C LYS A 20 25.66 21.49 -5.92
N THR A 21 24.38 21.68 -5.58
CA THR A 21 23.27 21.61 -6.52
C THR A 21 23.25 22.74 -7.55
N SER A 22 23.94 23.85 -7.26
CA SER A 22 24.06 25.00 -8.16
C SER A 22 25.17 24.83 -9.23
N VAL A 23 25.86 23.71 -9.27
CA VAL A 23 26.94 23.43 -10.24
C VAL A 23 26.48 22.28 -11.13
N ASP A 24 25.94 22.62 -12.30
CA ASP A 24 25.34 21.64 -13.22
C ASP A 24 26.34 20.58 -13.69
N GLU A 25 27.63 20.93 -13.82
CA GLU A 25 28.71 20.01 -14.19
C GLU A 25 28.93 18.85 -13.21
N TYR A 26 28.34 18.91 -12.00
CA TYR A 26 28.44 17.84 -10.98
C TYR A 26 27.38 16.78 -11.15
N TRP A 27 26.36 17.01 -12.00
CA TRP A 27 25.17 16.19 -12.10
C TRP A 27 25.03 15.52 -13.47
N ASN A 28 24.14 14.50 -13.53
CA ASN A 28 23.80 13.78 -14.75
C ASN A 28 24.99 13.07 -15.45
N GLY A 29 25.95 12.56 -14.66
CA GLY A 29 27.04 11.70 -15.13
C GLY A 29 26.73 10.21 -14.94
N ASP A 30 27.78 9.40 -14.84
CA ASP A 30 27.68 7.94 -14.76
C ASP A 30 27.84 7.38 -13.33
N VAL A 31 28.16 8.24 -12.35
CA VAL A 31 28.35 7.84 -10.96
C VAL A 31 27.03 7.78 -10.23
N LYS A 32 26.59 6.60 -9.84
CA LYS A 32 25.39 6.38 -9.05
C LYS A 32 25.46 7.09 -7.70
N TRP A 33 24.41 7.84 -7.35
CA TRP A 33 24.35 8.61 -6.11
C TRP A 33 22.97 8.54 -5.49
N ILE A 34 22.83 7.68 -4.47
CA ILE A 34 21.57 7.34 -3.83
C ILE A 34 21.17 8.32 -2.73
N THR A 35 19.87 8.55 -2.57
CA THR A 35 19.25 9.37 -1.52
C THR A 35 18.29 8.57 -0.65
N PRO A 36 18.03 8.99 0.62
CA PRO A 36 17.06 8.30 1.49
C PRO A 36 15.61 8.31 0.97
N ALA A 37 15.26 9.18 0.04
CA ALA A 37 13.93 9.23 -0.58
C ALA A 37 13.68 8.01 -1.50
N GLU A 38 14.75 7.40 -2.02
CA GLU A 38 14.68 6.25 -2.90
C GLU A 38 14.46 4.93 -2.16
N LEU A 39 14.63 4.92 -0.83
CA LEU A 39 14.37 3.74 -0.02
C LEU A 39 12.92 3.73 0.49
N ASP A 40 12.30 2.57 0.44
CA ASP A 40 10.99 2.24 1.01
C ASP A 40 11.07 1.16 2.09
N ALA A 41 9.94 0.60 2.46
CA ALA A 41 9.86 -0.46 3.47
C ALA A 41 10.36 -1.81 2.95
N ASP A 42 10.38 -2.03 1.64
CA ASP A 42 10.73 -3.29 0.99
C ASP A 42 12.14 -3.27 0.38
N SER A 43 12.87 -2.15 0.49
CA SER A 43 14.22 -1.99 -0.01
C SER A 43 15.18 -2.96 0.67
N TYR A 44 15.82 -3.84 -0.12
CA TYR A 44 16.80 -4.82 0.37
C TYR A 44 18.15 -4.63 -0.33
N TYR A 45 18.34 -5.15 -1.54
CA TYR A 45 19.50 -4.85 -2.38
C TYR A 45 19.22 -3.73 -3.37
N ILE A 46 20.08 -2.72 -3.41
CA ILE A 46 19.98 -1.59 -4.34
C ILE A 46 21.07 -1.67 -5.39
N HIS A 47 20.69 -1.72 -6.65
CA HIS A 47 21.59 -1.87 -7.80
C HIS A 47 21.69 -0.60 -8.65
N ASP A 48 20.85 0.41 -8.41
CA ASP A 48 20.86 1.67 -9.15
C ASP A 48 20.36 2.83 -8.29
N SER A 49 20.47 4.05 -8.79
CA SER A 49 19.97 5.28 -8.17
C SER A 49 19.25 6.14 -9.20
N VAL A 50 18.25 6.88 -8.77
CA VAL A 50 17.49 7.81 -9.64
C VAL A 50 18.37 8.98 -10.09
N LYS A 51 19.29 9.43 -9.23
CA LYS A 51 20.21 10.53 -9.52
C LYS A 51 21.63 10.03 -9.69
N HIS A 52 22.29 10.61 -10.69
CA HIS A 52 23.70 10.35 -10.97
C HIS A 52 24.49 11.64 -10.87
N ILE A 53 25.75 11.51 -10.49
CA ILE A 53 26.71 12.62 -10.46
C ILE A 53 27.87 12.34 -11.42
N THR A 54 28.61 13.38 -11.76
CA THR A 54 29.81 13.21 -12.56
C THR A 54 30.99 12.84 -11.69
N GLU A 55 32.05 12.28 -12.27
CA GLU A 55 33.28 12.01 -11.58
C GLU A 55 33.94 13.29 -11.01
N LEU A 56 33.72 14.43 -11.70
CA LEU A 56 34.11 15.75 -11.21
C LEU A 56 33.32 16.10 -9.93
N GLY A 57 32.01 15.92 -9.95
CA GLY A 57 31.15 16.16 -8.79
C GLY A 57 31.56 15.27 -7.60
N ARG A 58 31.83 13.99 -7.82
CA ARG A 58 32.33 13.06 -6.81
C ARG A 58 33.62 13.56 -6.17
N THR A 59 34.63 13.85 -7.01
CA THR A 59 35.96 14.25 -6.55
C THR A 59 35.94 15.59 -5.82
N LYS A 60 35.26 16.59 -6.36
CA LYS A 60 35.18 17.94 -5.76
C LYS A 60 34.37 17.94 -4.45
N THR A 61 33.50 16.96 -4.23
CA THR A 61 32.73 16.79 -2.99
C THR A 61 33.46 15.90 -1.98
N GLY A 62 34.54 15.22 -2.37
CA GLY A 62 35.24 14.27 -1.53
C GLY A 62 34.44 13.00 -1.25
N LEU A 63 33.53 12.63 -2.14
CA LEU A 63 32.74 11.42 -2.03
C LEU A 63 33.57 10.20 -2.36
N SER A 64 33.51 9.18 -1.51
CA SER A 64 34.04 7.87 -1.77
C SER A 64 32.99 6.95 -2.37
N TYR A 65 33.40 6.06 -3.25
CA TYR A 65 32.55 4.91 -3.61
C TYR A 65 32.38 4.00 -2.40
N MET A 66 31.16 3.63 -2.13
CA MET A 66 30.87 2.58 -1.14
C MET A 66 30.90 1.24 -1.85
N PRO A 67 31.68 0.26 -1.32
CA PRO A 67 31.80 -1.06 -1.94
C PRO A 67 30.46 -1.83 -1.91
N VAL A 68 30.35 -2.82 -2.78
CA VAL A 68 29.25 -3.81 -2.77
C VAL A 68 29.16 -4.43 -1.37
N GLY A 69 27.92 -4.67 -0.90
CA GLY A 69 27.66 -5.21 0.42
C GLY A 69 27.64 -4.18 1.55
N THR A 70 27.94 -2.89 1.28
CA THR A 70 27.78 -1.83 2.29
C THR A 70 26.34 -1.70 2.72
N VAL A 71 26.08 -1.72 4.03
CA VAL A 71 24.73 -1.46 4.57
C VAL A 71 24.55 0.03 4.76
N ILE A 72 23.57 0.60 4.10
CA ILE A 72 23.22 2.03 4.20
C ILE A 72 22.07 2.25 5.18
N LEU A 73 22.23 3.22 6.07
CA LEU A 73 21.21 3.59 7.08
C LEU A 73 20.86 5.05 6.92
N SER A 74 19.58 5.36 6.69
CA SER A 74 19.12 6.75 6.71
C SER A 74 19.26 7.33 8.11
N SER A 75 20.00 8.44 8.21
CA SER A 75 20.28 9.11 9.47
C SER A 75 19.33 10.25 9.79
N ARG A 76 18.42 10.62 8.85
CA ARG A 76 17.43 11.70 8.99
C ARG A 76 16.28 11.54 8.00
N ALA A 77 15.15 12.10 8.33
CA ALA A 77 13.95 12.40 7.52
C ALA A 77 13.41 11.28 6.58
N PRO A 78 13.01 10.11 7.05
CA PRO A 78 13.03 9.56 8.41
C PRO A 78 14.32 8.78 8.72
N ILE A 79 14.64 8.63 10.00
CA ILE A 79 15.71 7.76 10.49
C ILE A 79 15.26 6.28 10.36
N GLY A 80 16.19 5.39 9.98
CA GLY A 80 16.02 3.95 10.11
C GLY A 80 15.68 3.21 8.80
N LYS A 81 15.52 3.90 7.66
CA LYS A 81 15.47 3.22 6.37
C LYS A 81 16.84 2.60 6.09
N THR A 82 16.86 1.34 5.68
CA THR A 82 18.07 0.55 5.55
C THR A 82 18.03 -0.26 4.27
N ALA A 83 19.16 -0.38 3.57
CA ALA A 83 19.35 -1.25 2.42
C ALA A 83 20.80 -1.71 2.31
N ILE A 84 21.08 -2.66 1.44
CA ILE A 84 22.42 -3.17 1.11
C ILE A 84 22.75 -2.74 -0.31
N LEU A 85 23.97 -2.24 -0.53
CA LEU A 85 24.41 -1.88 -1.87
C LEU A 85 24.76 -3.13 -2.68
N GLY A 86 24.04 -3.37 -3.76
CA GLY A 86 24.29 -4.46 -4.71
C GLY A 86 25.32 -4.11 -5.79
N CYS A 87 25.73 -2.83 -5.87
CA CYS A 87 26.84 -2.35 -6.71
C CYS A 87 27.55 -1.18 -6.02
N GLU A 88 28.72 -0.81 -6.52
CA GLU A 88 29.42 0.38 -6.03
C GLU A 88 28.63 1.64 -6.36
N MET A 89 28.44 2.52 -5.35
CA MET A 89 27.81 3.82 -5.54
C MET A 89 28.20 4.84 -4.46
N CYS A 90 27.91 6.10 -4.71
CA CYS A 90 28.03 7.18 -3.74
C CYS A 90 26.71 7.40 -3.00
N CYS A 91 26.77 7.91 -1.77
CA CYS A 91 25.59 8.11 -0.93
C CYS A 91 25.43 9.57 -0.51
N ASN A 92 24.17 10.02 -0.43
CA ASN A 92 23.79 11.32 0.08
C ASN A 92 24.19 11.50 1.56
N GLN A 93 24.37 12.76 2.02
CA GLN A 93 24.67 13.07 3.42
C GLN A 93 23.64 12.57 4.43
N GLY A 94 22.41 12.23 3.97
CA GLY A 94 21.36 11.64 4.81
C GLY A 94 21.63 10.18 5.19
N PHE A 95 22.71 9.58 4.70
CA PHE A 95 23.10 8.22 5.05
C PHE A 95 24.33 8.16 5.97
N LYS A 96 24.32 7.13 6.82
CA LYS A 96 25.53 6.56 7.46
C LYS A 96 25.72 5.18 6.83
N ASN A 97 26.85 5.01 6.15
CA ASN A 97 27.19 3.80 5.39
C ASN A 97 28.06 2.92 6.26
N LEU A 98 27.66 1.68 6.48
CA LEU A 98 28.34 0.72 7.33
C LEU A 98 29.03 -0.31 6.42
N ILE A 99 30.35 -0.20 6.29
CA ILE A 99 31.18 -1.18 5.57
C ILE A 99 31.53 -2.27 6.57
N CYS A 100 30.98 -3.46 6.37
CA CYS A 100 31.15 -4.61 7.26
C CYS A 100 32.60 -5.13 7.23
N THR A 101 33.12 -5.53 8.39
CA THR A 101 34.35 -6.34 8.49
C THR A 101 33.99 -7.83 8.31
N ASP A 102 34.98 -8.73 8.33
CA ASP A 102 34.82 -10.18 8.30
C ASP A 102 34.09 -10.76 9.54
N ARG A 103 33.91 -9.95 10.58
CA ARG A 103 33.23 -10.34 11.83
C ARG A 103 31.73 -10.23 11.79
N ILE A 104 31.17 -9.48 10.83
CA ILE A 104 29.74 -9.23 10.74
C ILE A 104 29.22 -9.41 9.32
N PHE A 105 28.19 -10.23 9.18
CA PHE A 105 27.50 -10.45 7.92
C PHE A 105 26.55 -9.28 7.63
N ASN A 106 26.60 -8.74 6.42
CA ASN A 106 25.86 -7.52 6.05
C ASN A 106 24.33 -7.71 6.11
N GLU A 107 23.81 -8.87 5.74
CA GLU A 107 22.35 -9.14 5.82
C GLU A 107 21.89 -9.27 7.27
N TYR A 108 22.70 -9.86 8.15
CA TYR A 108 22.43 -9.88 9.59
C TYR A 108 22.36 -8.45 10.15
N LEU A 109 23.33 -7.59 9.78
CA LEU A 109 23.32 -6.18 10.17
C LEU A 109 22.11 -5.44 9.62
N TYR A 110 21.70 -5.70 8.38
CA TYR A 110 20.51 -5.13 7.77
C TYR A 110 19.26 -5.44 8.61
N HIS A 111 19.02 -6.71 8.95
CA HIS A 111 17.88 -7.10 9.75
C HIS A 111 17.91 -6.53 11.18
N PHE A 112 19.09 -6.47 11.79
CA PHE A 112 19.25 -5.80 13.07
C PHE A 112 18.86 -4.32 13.03
N LEU A 113 19.36 -3.56 12.06
CA LEU A 113 19.05 -2.13 11.95
C LEU A 113 17.55 -1.88 11.72
N ARG A 114 16.91 -2.71 10.92
CA ARG A 114 15.46 -2.67 10.72
C ARG A 114 14.68 -2.97 12.00
N ALA A 115 15.08 -4.00 12.75
CA ALA A 115 14.46 -4.33 14.03
C ALA A 115 14.60 -3.19 15.05
N LYS A 116 15.70 -2.44 14.98
CA LYS A 116 16.02 -1.35 15.91
C LYS A 116 15.58 0.04 15.43
N THR A 117 14.77 0.17 14.37
CA THR A 117 14.35 1.47 13.81
C THR A 117 13.79 2.42 14.88
N ASN A 118 12.91 1.97 15.76
CA ASN A 118 12.35 2.80 16.84
C ASN A 118 13.41 3.25 17.85
N TYR A 119 14.32 2.36 18.21
CA TYR A 119 15.45 2.68 19.07
C TYR A 119 16.39 3.70 18.41
N LEU A 120 16.75 3.51 17.14
CA LEU A 120 17.55 4.46 16.37
C LEU A 120 16.89 5.84 16.30
N ASN A 121 15.58 5.90 16.09
CA ASN A 121 14.81 7.14 16.12
C ASN A 121 14.89 7.85 17.49
N SER A 122 14.92 7.09 18.59
CA SER A 122 15.05 7.65 19.94
C SER A 122 16.43 8.26 20.21
N LEU A 123 17.48 7.78 19.52
CA LEU A 123 18.85 8.28 19.63
C LEU A 123 19.06 9.55 18.81
N GLY A 124 18.20 9.85 17.85
CA GLY A 124 18.32 11.05 17.00
C GLY A 124 18.30 12.34 17.80
N ARG A 125 19.21 13.26 17.50
CA ARG A 125 19.35 14.57 18.15
C ARG A 125 19.01 15.69 17.16
N GLY A 126 18.45 16.79 17.65
CA GLY A 126 18.08 17.97 16.88
C GLY A 126 16.69 18.48 17.25
N ALA A 127 16.55 19.80 17.41
CA ALA A 127 15.28 20.44 17.82
C ALA A 127 14.24 20.44 16.70
N THR A 128 14.66 20.72 15.46
CA THR A 128 13.77 20.81 14.29
C THR A 128 13.79 19.52 13.45
N PHE A 129 14.97 18.92 13.28
CA PHE A 129 15.14 17.66 12.55
C PHE A 129 16.07 16.75 13.34
N LYS A 130 15.58 15.57 13.69
CA LYS A 130 16.40 14.55 14.34
C LYS A 130 17.39 13.97 13.34
N GLU A 131 18.65 13.84 13.74
CA GLU A 131 19.69 13.19 12.96
C GLU A 131 20.57 12.31 13.85
N LEU A 132 21.01 11.17 13.28
CA LEU A 132 22.03 10.29 13.86
C LEU A 132 23.42 10.76 13.40
N SER A 133 24.26 11.15 14.33
CA SER A 133 25.69 11.38 14.02
C SER A 133 26.43 10.06 13.81
N LYS A 134 27.59 10.12 13.14
CA LYS A 134 28.48 8.97 12.98
C LYS A 134 28.79 8.30 14.32
N GLY A 135 29.18 9.08 15.33
CA GLY A 135 29.51 8.56 16.65
C GLY A 135 28.33 7.90 17.38
N ILE A 136 27.08 8.36 17.15
CA ILE A 136 25.89 7.70 17.70
C ILE A 136 25.77 6.30 17.04
N VAL A 137 25.88 6.19 15.72
CA VAL A 137 25.78 4.90 15.01
C VAL A 137 26.90 3.95 15.42
N GLU A 138 28.15 4.43 15.53
CA GLU A 138 29.29 3.62 15.97
C GLU A 138 29.12 3.04 17.39
N ASN A 139 28.38 3.74 18.27
CA ASN A 139 28.15 3.30 19.64
C ASN A 139 26.86 2.45 19.82
N VAL A 140 26.09 2.19 18.78
CA VAL A 140 24.98 1.24 18.84
C VAL A 140 25.52 -0.15 19.12
N LEU A 141 24.93 -0.83 20.11
CA LEU A 141 25.30 -2.19 20.49
C LEU A 141 24.51 -3.21 19.69
N ILE A 142 25.22 -4.19 19.13
CA ILE A 142 24.65 -5.32 18.38
C ILE A 142 25.07 -6.64 19.06
N PRO A 143 24.17 -7.64 19.20
CA PRO A 143 24.58 -9.00 19.50
C PRO A 143 25.46 -9.53 18.38
N LEU A 144 26.58 -10.17 18.71
CA LEU A 144 27.51 -10.72 17.74
C LEU A 144 27.71 -12.22 17.96
N PRO A 145 26.80 -13.07 17.47
CA PRO A 145 27.01 -14.51 17.44
C PRO A 145 28.11 -14.91 16.44
N ALA A 146 28.45 -16.20 16.39
CA ALA A 146 29.36 -16.73 15.38
C ALA A 146 28.86 -16.42 13.96
N ILE A 147 29.75 -16.29 12.99
CA ILE A 147 29.39 -15.87 11.63
C ILE A 147 28.39 -16.83 10.97
N GLU A 148 28.52 -18.13 11.25
CA GLU A 148 27.60 -19.16 10.77
C GLU A 148 26.17 -18.95 11.32
N GLU A 149 26.05 -18.54 12.58
CA GLU A 149 24.74 -18.22 13.18
C GLU A 149 24.18 -16.91 12.61
N GLN A 150 25.02 -15.92 12.29
CA GLN A 150 24.58 -14.70 11.61
C GLN A 150 23.98 -15.02 10.24
N HIS A 151 24.61 -15.89 9.45
CA HIS A 151 24.08 -16.37 8.18
C HIS A 151 22.74 -17.09 8.38
N HIS A 152 22.67 -18.02 9.33
CA HIS A 152 21.42 -18.73 9.61
C HIS A 152 20.26 -17.79 9.98
N ILE A 153 20.53 -16.77 10.80
CA ILE A 153 19.52 -15.76 11.18
C ILE A 153 19.10 -14.95 9.95
N ALA A 154 20.04 -14.51 9.11
CA ALA A 154 19.73 -13.76 7.90
C ALA A 154 18.89 -14.59 6.92
N ASP A 155 19.27 -15.85 6.66
CA ASP A 155 18.52 -16.78 5.81
C ASP A 155 17.09 -17.02 6.31
N LEU A 156 16.91 -17.10 7.64
CA LEU A 156 15.59 -17.26 8.24
C LEU A 156 14.70 -16.03 7.97
N PHE A 157 15.22 -14.82 8.13
CA PHE A 157 14.48 -13.59 7.81
C PHE A 157 14.18 -13.48 6.32
N ALA A 158 15.16 -13.77 5.45
CA ALA A 158 14.97 -13.76 4.01
C ALA A 158 13.87 -14.72 3.58
N SER A 159 13.84 -15.95 4.14
CA SER A 159 12.79 -16.93 3.87
C SER A 159 11.40 -16.46 4.28
N VAL A 160 11.26 -15.82 5.44
CA VAL A 160 9.98 -15.27 5.91
C VAL A 160 9.53 -14.10 5.02
N GLU A 161 10.43 -13.22 4.63
CA GLU A 161 10.15 -12.10 3.73
C GLU A 161 9.73 -12.57 2.34
N GLU A 162 10.39 -13.57 1.78
CA GLU A 162 10.03 -14.20 0.50
C GLU A 162 8.63 -14.84 0.56
N LEU A 163 8.30 -15.53 1.64
CA LEU A 163 6.97 -16.09 1.84
C LEU A 163 5.89 -15.00 1.90
N ILE A 164 6.13 -13.92 2.64
CA ILE A 164 5.20 -12.78 2.70
C ILE A 164 5.00 -12.18 1.31
N GLN A 165 6.06 -11.96 0.56
CA GLN A 165 6.00 -11.39 -0.79
C GLN A 165 5.26 -12.32 -1.77
N THR A 166 5.55 -13.62 -1.72
CA THR A 166 4.85 -14.63 -2.52
C THR A 166 3.35 -14.65 -2.22
N LYS A 167 2.97 -14.55 -0.94
CA LYS A 167 1.56 -14.47 -0.54
C LYS A 167 0.88 -13.19 -1.02
N LYS A 168 1.55 -12.04 -1.00
CA LYS A 168 1.03 -10.79 -1.56
C LYS A 168 0.80 -10.91 -3.06
N GLN A 169 1.76 -11.46 -3.81
CA GLN A 169 1.58 -11.75 -5.25
C GLN A 169 0.41 -12.70 -5.51
N GLN A 170 0.19 -13.69 -4.64
CA GLN A 170 -0.95 -14.59 -4.74
C GLN A 170 -2.29 -13.85 -4.62
N LEU A 171 -2.39 -12.81 -3.77
CA LEU A 171 -3.59 -11.97 -3.69
C LEU A 171 -3.84 -11.20 -5.00
N ASP A 172 -2.81 -10.62 -5.58
CA ASP A 172 -2.91 -9.91 -6.87
C ASP A 172 -3.38 -10.86 -7.99
N LEU A 173 -2.86 -12.09 -8.03
CA LEU A 173 -3.27 -13.10 -8.99
C LEU A 173 -4.74 -13.52 -8.82
N PHE A 174 -5.28 -13.55 -7.60
CA PHE A 174 -6.70 -13.79 -7.39
C PHE A 174 -7.57 -12.66 -7.95
N ASP A 175 -7.13 -11.41 -7.85
CA ASP A 175 -7.85 -10.28 -8.46
C ASP A 175 -7.86 -10.37 -9.98
N GLU A 176 -6.73 -10.72 -10.59
CA GLU A 176 -6.64 -10.96 -12.03
C GLU A 176 -7.48 -12.16 -12.49
N LEU A 177 -7.54 -13.21 -11.68
CA LEU A 177 -8.33 -14.40 -11.96
C LEU A 177 -9.83 -14.09 -12.01
N VAL A 178 -10.33 -13.25 -11.07
CA VAL A 178 -11.75 -12.80 -11.09
C VAL A 178 -12.03 -11.97 -12.34
N LYS A 179 -11.14 -11.05 -12.72
CA LYS A 179 -11.27 -10.25 -13.95
C LYS A 179 -11.29 -11.13 -15.20
N SER A 180 -10.37 -12.09 -15.29
CA SER A 180 -10.29 -13.02 -16.41
C SER A 180 -11.55 -13.88 -16.52
N ARG A 181 -12.06 -14.39 -15.39
CA ARG A 181 -13.30 -15.15 -15.35
C ARG A 181 -14.52 -14.34 -15.76
N PHE A 182 -14.57 -13.07 -15.39
CA PHE A 182 -15.62 -12.14 -15.83
C PHE A 182 -15.62 -12.00 -17.36
N ILE A 183 -14.46 -11.78 -17.97
CA ILE A 183 -14.32 -11.65 -19.43
C ILE A 183 -14.65 -12.98 -20.14
N GLU A 184 -14.22 -14.11 -19.59
CA GLU A 184 -14.51 -15.44 -20.15
C GLU A 184 -16.01 -15.73 -20.21
N LEU A 185 -16.76 -15.41 -19.15
CA LEU A 185 -18.19 -15.70 -19.07
C LEU A 185 -19.06 -14.69 -19.81
N PHE A 186 -18.67 -13.42 -19.84
CA PHE A 186 -19.53 -12.32 -20.30
C PHE A 186 -18.97 -11.59 -21.53
N GLY A 187 -17.75 -11.91 -21.94
CA GLY A 187 -17.06 -11.23 -23.04
C GLY A 187 -16.65 -9.81 -22.69
N ASP A 188 -16.05 -9.15 -23.67
CA ASP A 188 -15.76 -7.72 -23.58
C ASP A 188 -17.07 -6.93 -23.59
N GLN A 189 -17.21 -6.02 -22.61
CA GLN A 189 -18.46 -5.28 -22.37
C GLN A 189 -18.77 -4.26 -23.44
N GLU A 190 -17.79 -3.81 -24.20
CA GLU A 190 -17.96 -2.84 -25.28
C GLU A 190 -18.41 -3.52 -26.57
N THR A 191 -17.73 -4.59 -26.96
CA THR A 191 -17.96 -5.29 -28.22
C THR A 191 -19.12 -6.30 -28.16
N ASN A 192 -19.44 -6.78 -26.94
CA ASN A 192 -20.50 -7.78 -26.70
C ASN A 192 -20.41 -9.00 -27.63
N PRO A 193 -19.31 -9.75 -27.61
CA PRO A 193 -19.09 -10.85 -28.56
C PRO A 193 -20.09 -12.00 -28.43
N TYR A 194 -20.76 -12.10 -27.29
CA TYR A 194 -21.75 -13.15 -27.01
C TYR A 194 -23.19 -12.71 -27.26
N ASN A 195 -23.43 -11.51 -27.81
CA ASN A 195 -24.75 -10.96 -28.08
C ASN A 195 -25.68 -10.98 -26.85
N LEU A 196 -25.13 -10.68 -25.67
CA LEU A 196 -25.91 -10.58 -24.44
C LEU A 196 -26.89 -9.41 -24.54
N ASN A 197 -27.98 -9.47 -23.76
CA ASN A 197 -28.93 -8.37 -23.67
C ASN A 197 -28.24 -7.09 -23.19
N VAL A 198 -28.52 -5.97 -23.84
CA VAL A 198 -27.98 -4.66 -23.53
C VAL A 198 -29.05 -3.85 -22.80
N GLY A 199 -28.69 -3.28 -21.66
CA GLY A 199 -29.55 -2.40 -20.88
C GLY A 199 -28.79 -1.19 -20.35
N LYS A 200 -29.48 -0.44 -19.51
CA LYS A 200 -28.92 0.67 -18.73
C LYS A 200 -28.76 0.25 -17.27
N LEU A 201 -27.88 0.90 -16.55
CA LEU A 201 -27.71 0.64 -15.11
C LEU A 201 -29.03 0.81 -14.36
N SER A 202 -29.89 1.79 -14.74
CA SER A 202 -31.22 1.97 -14.16
C SER A 202 -32.18 0.79 -14.36
N ASP A 203 -31.90 -0.11 -15.31
CA ASP A 203 -32.74 -1.29 -15.54
C ASP A 203 -32.44 -2.40 -14.52
N VAL A 204 -31.24 -2.40 -13.95
CA VAL A 204 -30.72 -3.44 -13.04
C VAL A 204 -30.53 -2.97 -11.60
N ALA A 205 -30.43 -1.65 -11.34
CA ALA A 205 -30.23 -1.10 -10.01
C ALA A 205 -30.94 0.24 -9.81
N GLU A 206 -31.34 0.51 -8.57
CA GLU A 206 -31.71 1.85 -8.10
C GLU A 206 -30.47 2.55 -7.58
N ILE A 207 -30.35 3.85 -7.86
CA ILE A 207 -29.17 4.65 -7.50
C ILE A 207 -29.57 5.65 -6.42
N TYR A 208 -28.87 5.61 -5.30
CA TYR A 208 -29.07 6.47 -4.16
C TYR A 208 -27.82 7.29 -3.86
N LEU A 209 -28.03 8.43 -3.20
CA LEU A 209 -26.96 9.30 -2.72
C LEU A 209 -27.12 9.54 -1.24
N GLY A 210 -26.02 9.69 -0.55
CA GLY A 210 -25.99 10.09 0.84
C GLY A 210 -26.49 11.51 1.08
N LEU A 211 -26.48 11.93 2.34
CA LEU A 211 -26.95 13.22 2.82
C LEU A 211 -26.17 14.38 2.17
N THR A 212 -26.87 15.38 1.68
CA THR A 212 -26.28 16.51 0.93
C THR A 212 -25.77 17.65 1.80
N HIS A 213 -26.19 17.71 3.07
CA HIS A 213 -25.69 18.67 4.05
C HIS A 213 -24.92 17.95 5.16
N THR A 214 -24.04 18.66 5.85
CA THR A 214 -23.26 18.12 6.95
C THR A 214 -24.16 17.95 8.17
N PRO A 215 -24.27 16.74 8.75
CA PRO A 215 -25.02 16.51 9.99
C PRO A 215 -24.23 17.02 11.20
N THR A 216 -24.88 17.03 12.36
CA THR A 216 -24.20 17.32 13.63
C THR A 216 -23.44 16.09 14.10
N TYR A 217 -22.10 16.18 14.11
CA TYR A 217 -21.27 15.07 14.58
C TYR A 217 -21.19 15.03 16.10
N VAL A 218 -21.16 13.80 16.62
CA VAL A 218 -21.04 13.49 18.06
C VAL A 218 -19.87 12.52 18.27
N GLU A 219 -19.41 12.36 19.52
CA GLU A 219 -18.30 11.44 19.83
C GLU A 219 -18.72 9.96 19.76
N GLN A 220 -19.98 9.66 20.03
CA GLN A 220 -20.55 8.29 20.02
C GLN A 220 -21.97 8.32 19.47
N GLY A 221 -22.34 7.28 18.71
CA GLY A 221 -23.67 7.18 18.09
C GLY A 221 -23.69 6.21 16.92
N LYS A 222 -24.55 6.48 15.93
CA LYS A 222 -24.59 5.73 14.67
C LYS A 222 -23.43 6.19 13.76
N PRO A 223 -22.70 5.25 13.14
CA PRO A 223 -21.65 5.59 12.19
C PRO A 223 -22.20 6.41 11.01
N PHE A 224 -21.40 7.36 10.54
CA PHE A 224 -21.73 8.19 9.37
C PHE A 224 -20.51 8.25 8.44
N LEU A 225 -20.62 7.57 7.30
CA LEU A 225 -19.51 7.32 6.39
C LEU A 225 -19.41 8.37 5.29
N SER A 226 -18.17 8.67 4.94
CA SER A 226 -17.76 9.51 3.80
C SER A 226 -16.88 8.71 2.83
N VAL A 227 -16.46 9.34 1.76
CA VAL A 227 -15.60 8.70 0.74
C VAL A 227 -14.30 8.12 1.32
N ARG A 228 -13.69 8.75 2.32
CA ARG A 228 -12.43 8.27 2.92
C ARG A 228 -12.60 6.91 3.61
N ASP A 229 -13.82 6.64 4.12
CA ASP A 229 -14.11 5.45 4.93
C ASP A 229 -14.40 4.20 4.06
N ILE A 230 -14.47 4.38 2.71
CA ILE A 230 -14.71 3.29 1.73
C ILE A 230 -13.72 3.29 0.55
N SER A 231 -12.85 4.29 0.44
CA SER A 231 -11.96 4.49 -0.73
C SER A 231 -10.93 3.37 -0.93
N SER A 232 -10.63 2.61 0.11
CA SER A 232 -9.76 1.43 0.05
C SER A 232 -10.39 0.20 -0.62
N GLY A 233 -11.72 0.21 -0.84
CA GLY A 233 -12.48 -0.95 -1.33
C GLY A 233 -13.04 -1.83 -0.22
N VAL A 234 -12.93 -1.37 1.04
CA VAL A 234 -13.56 -1.97 2.23
C VAL A 234 -14.22 -0.87 3.06
N ILE A 235 -15.20 -1.25 3.90
CA ILE A 235 -15.82 -0.32 4.83
C ILE A 235 -14.95 -0.25 6.09
N ASP A 236 -14.40 0.93 6.37
CA ASP A 236 -13.59 1.19 7.56
C ASP A 236 -14.35 2.09 8.54
N PHE A 237 -14.71 1.53 9.69
CA PHE A 237 -15.38 2.25 10.78
C PHE A 237 -14.42 2.84 11.81
N SER A 238 -13.11 2.61 11.72
CA SER A 238 -12.13 2.95 12.77
C SER A 238 -12.01 4.46 13.03
N ASN A 239 -12.21 5.27 11.98
CA ASN A 239 -12.07 6.73 12.05
C ASN A 239 -13.28 7.46 11.44
N CYS A 240 -14.45 6.80 11.34
CA CYS A 240 -15.66 7.41 10.82
C CYS A 240 -16.24 8.46 11.80
N HIS A 241 -17.09 9.33 11.29
CA HIS A 241 -17.88 10.21 12.13
C HIS A 241 -19.08 9.47 12.71
N TYR A 242 -19.68 10.05 13.77
CA TYR A 242 -20.89 9.54 14.37
C TYR A 242 -21.95 10.63 14.41
N ILE A 243 -23.24 10.23 14.35
CA ILE A 243 -24.43 11.09 14.51
C ILE A 243 -25.33 10.48 15.59
N THR A 244 -26.24 11.29 16.14
CA THR A 244 -27.21 10.79 17.13
C THR A 244 -28.18 9.79 16.52
N GLU A 245 -28.79 8.94 17.35
CA GLU A 245 -29.86 8.02 16.92
C GLU A 245 -31.05 8.76 16.31
N GLU A 246 -31.42 9.91 16.90
CA GLU A 246 -32.55 10.75 16.43
C GLU A 246 -32.24 11.31 15.03
N GLU A 247 -31.01 11.83 14.82
CA GLU A 247 -30.58 12.33 13.52
C GLU A 247 -30.51 11.19 12.49
N PHE A 248 -29.98 10.03 12.87
CA PHE A 248 -29.97 8.84 12.00
C PHE A 248 -31.39 8.44 11.58
N CYS A 249 -32.36 8.39 12.52
CA CYS A 249 -33.73 8.06 12.22
C CYS A 249 -34.42 9.09 11.28
N SER A 250 -33.97 10.35 11.32
CA SER A 250 -34.48 11.43 10.47
C SER A 250 -33.87 11.44 9.07
N LEU A 251 -32.78 10.71 8.82
CA LEU A 251 -32.14 10.66 7.52
C LEU A 251 -33.11 10.18 6.42
N PRO A 252 -33.04 10.78 5.22
CA PRO A 252 -33.80 10.27 4.09
C PRO A 252 -33.39 8.86 3.74
N ASN A 253 -34.26 8.07 3.16
CA ASN A 253 -33.97 6.69 2.75
C ASN A 253 -32.75 6.57 1.84
N GLY A 254 -32.46 7.61 1.04
CA GLY A 254 -31.27 7.70 0.20
C GLY A 254 -29.94 7.81 0.96
N ALA A 255 -29.96 8.18 2.24
CA ALA A 255 -28.77 8.31 3.07
C ALA A 255 -28.58 7.14 4.06
N ARG A 256 -29.46 6.12 4.01
CA ARG A 256 -29.42 4.91 4.84
C ARG A 256 -29.30 3.65 3.97
N PRO A 257 -28.08 3.27 3.58
CA PRO A 257 -27.86 2.04 2.85
C PRO A 257 -28.19 0.82 3.74
N ARG A 258 -28.45 -0.32 3.10
CA ARG A 258 -28.84 -1.58 3.75
C ARG A 258 -27.82 -2.67 3.42
N ILE A 259 -27.82 -3.73 4.21
CA ILE A 259 -27.10 -4.96 3.90
C ILE A 259 -27.40 -5.40 2.47
N GLY A 260 -26.35 -5.74 1.70
CA GLY A 260 -26.46 -6.11 0.30
C GLY A 260 -26.53 -4.95 -0.69
N ASP A 261 -26.69 -3.69 -0.26
CA ASP A 261 -26.46 -2.54 -1.15
C ASP A 261 -24.98 -2.44 -1.49
N MET A 262 -24.65 -1.86 -2.63
CA MET A 262 -23.27 -1.67 -3.10
C MET A 262 -22.87 -0.21 -3.04
N LEU A 263 -21.99 0.14 -2.09
CA LEU A 263 -21.44 1.49 -1.94
C LEU A 263 -20.43 1.78 -3.07
N PHE A 264 -20.37 3.03 -3.47
CA PHE A 264 -19.34 3.54 -4.38
C PHE A 264 -18.94 4.97 -4.06
N CYS A 265 -17.67 5.30 -4.33
CA CYS A 265 -17.18 6.67 -4.25
C CYS A 265 -17.68 7.48 -5.44
N ARG A 266 -18.29 8.64 -5.20
CA ARG A 266 -18.66 9.60 -6.24
C ARG A 266 -17.52 10.51 -6.65
N VAL A 267 -16.56 10.72 -5.75
CA VAL A 267 -15.39 11.58 -5.93
C VAL A 267 -14.14 10.84 -5.49
N GLY A 268 -12.98 11.21 -6.01
CA GLY A 268 -11.71 10.57 -5.67
C GLY A 268 -11.56 9.18 -6.30
N THR A 269 -11.43 8.13 -5.50
CA THR A 269 -11.19 6.76 -5.96
C THR A 269 -12.47 6.11 -6.49
N ILE A 270 -12.72 6.26 -7.79
CA ILE A 270 -13.85 5.62 -8.48
C ILE A 270 -13.46 4.21 -8.92
N GLY A 271 -14.45 3.32 -9.09
CA GLY A 271 -14.21 1.94 -9.57
C GLY A 271 -13.77 0.96 -8.48
N LYS A 272 -14.01 1.27 -7.20
CA LYS A 272 -13.84 0.35 -6.07
C LYS A 272 -15.14 0.23 -5.28
N PRO A 273 -16.17 -0.40 -5.84
CA PRO A 273 -17.44 -0.59 -5.15
C PRO A 273 -17.32 -1.62 -4.02
N VAL A 274 -18.12 -1.44 -2.97
CA VAL A 274 -18.14 -2.32 -1.79
C VAL A 274 -19.56 -2.82 -1.54
N ILE A 275 -19.77 -4.14 -1.55
CA ILE A 275 -21.03 -4.75 -1.14
C ILE A 275 -21.07 -4.75 0.38
N ILE A 276 -22.17 -4.23 0.99
CA ILE A 276 -22.33 -4.19 2.43
C ILE A 276 -22.55 -5.60 2.98
N PRO A 277 -21.63 -6.11 3.85
CA PRO A 277 -21.72 -7.45 4.43
C PRO A 277 -22.89 -7.61 5.41
N GLU A 278 -23.32 -8.86 5.66
CA GLU A 278 -24.45 -9.19 6.52
C GLU A 278 -24.33 -8.70 7.97
N ASN A 279 -23.15 -8.67 8.54
CA ASN A 279 -22.92 -8.28 9.93
C ASN A 279 -22.53 -6.80 10.12
N THR A 280 -22.80 -5.96 9.11
CA THR A 280 -22.48 -4.53 9.17
C THR A 280 -23.49 -3.80 10.06
N PRO A 281 -23.07 -2.95 11.02
CA PRO A 281 -23.99 -2.11 11.78
C PRO A 281 -24.72 -1.13 10.86
N GLU A 282 -25.87 -0.64 11.30
CA GLU A 282 -26.57 0.44 10.60
C GLU A 282 -25.73 1.73 10.59
N PHE A 283 -25.69 2.40 9.47
CA PHE A 283 -24.95 3.65 9.29
C PHE A 283 -25.59 4.58 8.27
N GLY A 284 -25.27 5.86 8.37
CA GLY A 284 -25.61 6.86 7.37
C GLY A 284 -24.43 7.16 6.42
N THR A 285 -24.72 7.77 5.28
CA THR A 285 -23.68 8.16 4.31
C THR A 285 -23.80 9.63 3.91
N PHE A 286 -22.62 10.26 3.71
CA PHE A 286 -22.54 11.60 3.13
C PHE A 286 -22.65 11.55 1.60
N VAL A 287 -23.02 12.65 0.97
CA VAL A 287 -23.23 12.77 -0.49
C VAL A 287 -22.06 12.36 -1.36
N SER A 288 -20.84 12.33 -0.81
CA SER A 288 -19.64 11.82 -1.50
C SER A 288 -19.66 10.29 -1.72
N VAL A 289 -20.54 9.59 -1.00
CA VAL A 289 -20.82 8.16 -1.15
C VAL A 289 -22.19 7.98 -1.77
N GLY A 290 -22.26 7.26 -2.88
CA GLY A 290 -23.49 6.74 -3.43
C GLY A 290 -23.62 5.25 -3.17
N TYR A 291 -24.80 4.69 -3.41
CA TYR A 291 -24.96 3.24 -3.42
C TYR A 291 -25.98 2.79 -4.48
N LEU A 292 -25.76 1.57 -4.93
CA LEU A 292 -26.65 0.85 -5.83
C LEU A 292 -27.43 -0.19 -5.03
N ARG A 293 -28.74 -0.18 -5.18
CA ARG A 293 -29.63 -1.24 -4.71
C ARG A 293 -30.03 -2.09 -5.91
N ARG A 294 -29.53 -3.31 -5.96
CA ARG A 294 -29.80 -4.21 -7.08
C ARG A 294 -31.28 -4.55 -7.22
N LYS A 295 -31.74 -4.72 -8.46
CA LYS A 295 -33.03 -5.34 -8.79
C LYS A 295 -32.88 -6.87 -8.89
N ALA A 296 -34.00 -7.58 -9.06
CA ALA A 296 -34.01 -9.03 -9.08
C ALA A 296 -33.26 -9.68 -10.26
N ASN A 297 -33.04 -8.90 -11.33
CA ASN A 297 -32.42 -9.37 -12.58
C ASN A 297 -30.89 -9.18 -12.63
N VAL A 298 -30.27 -8.82 -11.51
CA VAL A 298 -28.81 -8.70 -11.42
C VAL A 298 -28.27 -9.26 -10.10
N ASN A 299 -27.10 -9.91 -10.17
CA ASN A 299 -26.33 -10.37 -9.01
C ASN A 299 -25.32 -9.28 -8.60
N ASN A 300 -25.12 -9.07 -7.29
CA ASN A 300 -24.21 -8.07 -6.77
C ASN A 300 -22.75 -8.28 -7.18
N TYR A 301 -22.27 -9.53 -7.25
CA TYR A 301 -20.89 -9.82 -7.66
C TYR A 301 -20.67 -9.50 -9.15
N TYR A 302 -21.67 -9.79 -10.00
CA TYR A 302 -21.63 -9.37 -11.40
C TYR A 302 -21.59 -7.83 -11.50
N LEU A 303 -22.48 -7.14 -10.79
CA LEU A 303 -22.58 -5.68 -10.81
C LEU A 303 -21.29 -5.03 -10.26
N LYS A 304 -20.69 -5.61 -9.21
CA LYS A 304 -19.40 -5.16 -8.66
C LYS A 304 -18.30 -5.26 -9.70
N SER A 305 -18.11 -6.42 -10.30
CA SER A 305 -17.07 -6.63 -11.32
C SER A 305 -17.30 -5.80 -12.58
N TRP A 306 -18.56 -5.51 -12.94
CA TRP A 306 -18.87 -4.56 -14.01
C TRP A 306 -18.42 -3.13 -13.65
N MET A 307 -18.60 -2.67 -12.41
CA MET A 307 -18.11 -1.36 -11.97
C MET A 307 -16.58 -1.28 -11.86
N GLU A 308 -15.91 -2.40 -11.64
CA GLU A 308 -14.44 -2.51 -11.57
C GLU A 308 -13.79 -2.65 -12.96
N ASN A 309 -14.60 -2.82 -14.02
CA ASN A 309 -14.13 -3.04 -15.38
C ASN A 309 -13.76 -1.72 -16.08
N ASP A 310 -12.77 -1.78 -16.97
CA ASP A 310 -12.31 -0.62 -17.77
C ASP A 310 -13.43 -0.01 -18.61
N PHE A 311 -14.42 -0.79 -19.06
CA PHE A 311 -15.56 -0.29 -19.81
C PHE A 311 -16.44 0.67 -18.97
N PHE A 312 -16.64 0.37 -17.68
CA PHE A 312 -17.31 1.30 -16.77
C PHE A 312 -16.54 2.60 -16.64
N MET A 313 -15.20 2.51 -16.43
CA MET A 313 -14.35 3.70 -16.30
C MET A 313 -14.31 4.54 -17.59
N ARG A 314 -14.32 3.91 -18.77
CA ARG A 314 -14.44 4.64 -20.05
C ARG A 314 -15.74 5.47 -20.10
N GLN A 315 -16.87 4.87 -19.74
CA GLN A 315 -18.14 5.61 -19.68
C GLN A 315 -18.09 6.76 -18.66
N VAL A 316 -17.36 6.62 -17.56
CA VAL A 316 -17.11 7.72 -16.62
C VAL A 316 -16.33 8.84 -17.30
N TYR A 317 -15.19 8.54 -17.93
CA TYR A 317 -14.32 9.53 -18.57
C TYR A 317 -15.00 10.24 -19.73
N ASP A 318 -15.80 9.55 -20.52
CA ASP A 318 -16.56 10.14 -21.65
C ASP A 318 -17.55 11.22 -21.17
N ASN A 319 -18.06 11.11 -19.95
CA ASN A 319 -19.00 12.08 -19.37
C ASN A 319 -18.33 13.21 -18.56
N VAL A 320 -17.01 13.09 -18.24
CA VAL A 320 -16.27 14.04 -17.38
C VAL A 320 -15.27 14.89 -18.20
N ALA A 321 -15.27 14.81 -19.53
CA ALA A 321 -14.33 15.51 -20.39
C ALA A 321 -14.17 17.00 -20.01
N GLY A 322 -12.95 17.40 -19.60
CA GLY A 322 -12.58 18.77 -19.24
C GLY A 322 -12.71 19.14 -17.76
N ALA A 323 -13.15 18.24 -16.86
CA ALA A 323 -13.21 18.53 -15.44
C ALA A 323 -11.87 18.18 -14.72
N SER A 324 -11.42 19.06 -13.83
CA SER A 324 -10.20 18.84 -13.03
C SER A 324 -10.37 17.77 -11.94
N GLN A 325 -11.60 17.43 -11.58
CA GLN A 325 -11.93 16.41 -10.58
C GLN A 325 -13.17 15.62 -11.02
N ILE A 326 -13.07 14.30 -10.98
CA ILE A 326 -14.17 13.41 -11.33
C ILE A 326 -15.23 13.46 -10.22
N ASN A 327 -16.48 13.74 -10.62
CA ASN A 327 -17.65 13.68 -9.75
C ASN A 327 -18.77 12.92 -10.49
N LEU A 328 -19.06 11.69 -10.07
CA LEU A 328 -20.09 10.86 -10.68
C LEU A 328 -21.48 11.47 -10.48
N ASN A 329 -22.07 11.93 -11.57
CA ASN A 329 -23.42 12.42 -11.60
C ASN A 329 -24.41 11.24 -11.76
N THR A 330 -25.43 11.18 -10.91
CA THR A 330 -26.45 10.12 -10.98
C THR A 330 -27.24 10.11 -12.28
N GLY A 331 -27.39 11.28 -12.92
CA GLY A 331 -28.06 11.40 -14.23
C GLY A 331 -27.28 10.67 -15.33
N TRP A 332 -25.96 10.74 -15.30
CA TRP A 332 -25.10 9.99 -16.22
C TRP A 332 -25.13 8.50 -15.88
N LEU A 333 -24.90 8.19 -14.62
CA LEU A 333 -24.78 6.81 -14.11
C LEU A 333 -26.02 5.96 -14.46
N LYS A 334 -27.23 6.52 -14.36
CA LYS A 334 -28.49 5.86 -14.76
C LYS A 334 -28.49 5.34 -16.18
N ASN A 335 -27.81 6.03 -17.11
CA ASN A 335 -27.78 5.74 -18.52
C ASN A 335 -26.56 4.91 -18.95
N PHE A 336 -25.66 4.57 -18.04
CA PHE A 336 -24.50 3.74 -18.37
C PHE A 336 -24.96 2.40 -18.92
N ARG A 337 -24.34 2.03 -20.05
CA ARG A 337 -24.60 0.77 -20.73
C ARG A 337 -24.04 -0.39 -19.90
N ILE A 338 -24.85 -1.41 -19.71
CA ILE A 338 -24.48 -2.65 -19.05
C ILE A 338 -25.02 -3.84 -19.86
N LEU A 339 -24.25 -4.91 -19.95
CA LEU A 339 -24.74 -6.17 -20.46
C LEU A 339 -25.51 -6.89 -19.35
N ILE A 340 -26.60 -7.59 -19.72
CA ILE A 340 -27.47 -8.29 -18.76
C ILE A 340 -27.47 -9.79 -19.14
N PRO A 341 -26.49 -10.57 -18.64
CA PRO A 341 -26.46 -12.00 -18.82
C PRO A 341 -27.64 -12.70 -18.13
N SER A 342 -27.86 -13.97 -18.41
CA SER A 342 -28.83 -14.77 -17.66
C SER A 342 -28.45 -14.83 -16.16
N MET A 343 -29.46 -14.93 -15.28
CA MET A 343 -29.20 -15.09 -13.84
C MET A 343 -28.39 -16.35 -13.51
N GLU A 344 -28.52 -17.39 -14.33
CA GLU A 344 -27.69 -18.60 -14.18
C GLU A 344 -26.20 -18.31 -14.37
N GLN A 345 -25.84 -17.61 -15.44
CA GLN A 345 -24.45 -17.19 -15.70
C GLN A 345 -23.91 -16.26 -14.61
N GLN A 346 -24.73 -15.29 -14.18
CA GLN A 346 -24.37 -14.37 -13.10
C GLN A 346 -24.14 -15.12 -11.77
N ASN A 347 -24.99 -16.10 -11.44
CA ASN A 347 -24.85 -16.90 -10.22
C ASN A 347 -23.65 -17.86 -10.29
N GLN A 348 -23.35 -18.41 -11.46
CA GLN A 348 -22.12 -19.19 -11.66
C GLN A 348 -20.88 -18.34 -11.39
N PHE A 349 -20.85 -17.12 -11.90
CA PHE A 349 -19.78 -16.17 -11.62
C PHE A 349 -19.71 -15.80 -10.13
N ALA A 350 -20.86 -15.50 -9.50
CA ALA A 350 -20.92 -15.18 -8.09
C ALA A 350 -20.33 -16.30 -7.20
N THR A 351 -20.69 -17.54 -7.46
CA THR A 351 -20.13 -18.70 -6.75
C THR A 351 -18.61 -18.78 -6.89
N PHE A 352 -18.09 -18.50 -8.09
CA PHE A 352 -16.65 -18.45 -8.33
C PHE A 352 -15.97 -17.33 -7.53
N VAL A 353 -16.54 -16.11 -7.52
CA VAL A 353 -16.01 -14.98 -6.74
C VAL A 353 -16.03 -15.30 -5.24
N GLU A 354 -17.12 -15.85 -4.71
CA GLU A 354 -17.21 -16.23 -3.29
C GLU A 354 -16.16 -17.25 -2.88
N GLN A 355 -15.86 -18.23 -3.74
CA GLN A 355 -14.79 -19.21 -3.48
C GLN A 355 -13.41 -18.54 -3.51
N THR A 356 -13.20 -17.64 -4.47
CA THR A 356 -11.95 -16.86 -4.57
C THR A 356 -11.76 -15.97 -3.35
N ASP A 357 -12.81 -15.27 -2.88
CA ASP A 357 -12.75 -14.41 -1.70
C ASP A 357 -12.43 -15.20 -0.42
N LYS A 358 -12.96 -16.42 -0.26
CA LYS A 358 -12.57 -17.32 0.84
C LYS A 358 -11.07 -17.68 0.78
N SER A 359 -10.56 -17.94 -0.44
CA SER A 359 -9.13 -18.21 -0.62
C SER A 359 -8.26 -17.00 -0.32
N LYS A 360 -8.68 -15.80 -0.75
CA LYS A 360 -8.00 -14.53 -0.40
C LYS A 360 -7.94 -14.32 1.10
N LEU A 361 -9.04 -14.57 1.82
CA LEU A 361 -9.08 -14.43 3.28
C LEU A 361 -8.06 -15.36 3.96
N ALA A 362 -7.95 -16.62 3.53
CA ALA A 362 -6.98 -17.57 4.06
C ALA A 362 -5.52 -17.11 3.79
N VAL A 363 -5.25 -16.57 2.60
CA VAL A 363 -3.93 -16.01 2.26
C VAL A 363 -3.63 -14.77 3.09
N GLN A 364 -4.60 -13.88 3.31
CA GLN A 364 -4.44 -12.69 4.15
C GLN A 364 -4.15 -13.06 5.61
N GLN A 365 -4.80 -14.10 6.15
CA GLN A 365 -4.50 -14.62 7.48
C GLN A 365 -3.06 -15.15 7.56
N SER A 366 -2.63 -15.92 6.54
CA SER A 366 -1.24 -16.40 6.48
C SER A 366 -0.22 -15.27 6.43
N ILE A 367 -0.50 -14.16 5.73
CA ILE A 367 0.38 -12.98 5.73
C ILE A 367 0.47 -12.40 7.16
N THR A 368 -0.66 -12.23 7.85
CA THR A 368 -0.69 -11.72 9.23
C THR A 368 0.14 -12.60 10.18
N GLU A 369 -0.02 -13.93 10.10
CA GLU A 369 0.74 -14.89 10.91
C GLU A 369 2.26 -14.82 10.62
N LEU A 370 2.65 -14.67 9.34
CA LEU A 370 4.06 -14.50 8.95
C LEU A 370 4.65 -13.17 9.44
N GLU A 371 3.88 -12.09 9.41
CA GLU A 371 4.31 -10.80 9.95
C GLU A 371 4.48 -10.83 11.47
N GLU A 372 3.59 -11.53 12.19
CA GLU A 372 3.73 -11.79 13.63
C GLU A 372 4.96 -12.67 13.94
N LEU A 373 5.18 -13.72 13.15
CA LEU A 373 6.39 -14.56 13.26
C LEU A 373 7.64 -13.72 13.06
N LYS A 374 7.70 -12.89 12.01
CA LYS A 374 8.82 -11.98 11.74
C LYS A 374 9.10 -11.07 12.93
N LYS A 375 8.04 -10.48 13.52
CA LYS A 375 8.16 -9.63 14.72
C LYS A 375 8.69 -10.41 15.92
N SER A 376 8.22 -11.62 16.12
CA SER A 376 8.70 -12.52 17.21
C SER A 376 10.18 -12.88 17.04
N LEU A 377 10.61 -13.18 15.81
CA LEU A 377 12.02 -13.45 15.48
C LEU A 377 12.90 -12.22 15.73
N MET A 378 12.44 -11.01 15.31
CA MET A 378 13.14 -9.77 15.62
C MET A 378 13.33 -9.55 17.13
N GLN A 379 12.31 -9.85 17.93
CA GLN A 379 12.41 -9.77 19.39
C GLN A 379 13.34 -10.82 19.96
N LYS A 380 13.32 -12.04 19.42
CA LYS A 380 14.18 -13.14 19.89
C LYS A 380 15.66 -12.87 19.64
N TYR A 381 16.03 -12.43 18.43
CA TYR A 381 17.42 -12.30 18.05
C TYR A 381 18.00 -10.91 18.30
N PHE A 382 17.17 -9.89 18.36
CA PHE A 382 17.62 -8.49 18.48
C PHE A 382 16.95 -7.74 19.65
N GLY A 383 16.06 -8.33 20.39
CA GLY A 383 15.25 -7.74 21.47
C GLY A 383 16.00 -7.21 22.69
#